data_0894ecedc2695730477c28bb172b89c6
#
_entry.id   0894ecedc2695730477c28bb172b89c6
#
_cell.length_a   1.000
_cell.length_b   1.000
_cell.length_c   1.000
_cell.angle_alpha   90.00
_cell.angle_beta   90.00
_cell.angle_gamma   90.00
#
_symmetry.space_group_name_H-M   'P 1'
#
loop_
_entity.id
_entity.type
_entity.pdbx_description
1 polymer ?
#
loop_
_entity_poly.entity_id
_entity_poly.type
_entity_poly.pdbx_seq_one_letter_code
_entity_poly.pdbx_strand_id
1 'polypeptide(L)'
;MSVGSAVTPESVLYAQRQQRLMDAIELREPDRLPTILFSHFWVAHYSGMNCRQAMYDYEGLAAAMRKAVVDLEPDGFQPVHAVVAFGPTMDILDYKQLEWPGHKGLSDEMPFQYLDAEYMVPNEYEEYVLDPTGFMLHKYMPRVAGALEPLSQLPMYPGVLHTRIIQSMEAYARPEIRRALETLIKAGGEMQKMRAVQSRLIEELKVLGFPSAAHGTSHAPFDVAADYLRGSKGAMLDLFRNKDRLLSLMDRLTTLIPPAAISAAKAASGNMIFIPLHWGLDGFMSPKQFTTFFWPQFQKVLLTLIEAGLYPHVLWEGNCTSRLDVIKDVPPGKCVYFFERTDMFKAKEALRGTVCIRGNVPASMLITGAPSDVREYCKKLFDVVGDGGGFILDAGVGVPDEAKPENVLAMYRYSKECVY
;
A
#
# COMPACT_ATOMS: atom_id res chain seq x y z
N MET A 1 0.64 33.30 -25.28
CA MET A 1 -0.21 32.48 -26.13
C MET A 1 -0.04 31.04 -25.69
N SER A 2 -1.02 30.49 -24.98
CA SER A 2 -1.03 29.07 -24.60
C SER A 2 -1.35 28.27 -25.88
N VAL A 3 -0.38 27.49 -26.33
CA VAL A 3 -0.61 26.49 -27.38
C VAL A 3 -1.58 25.48 -26.77
N GLY A 4 -2.83 25.50 -27.22
CA GLY A 4 -3.79 24.48 -26.85
C GLY A 4 -3.25 23.13 -27.31
N SER A 5 -2.97 22.22 -26.36
CA SER A 5 -2.58 20.85 -26.69
C SER A 5 -3.68 20.21 -27.53
N ALA A 6 -3.32 19.72 -28.71
CA ALA A 6 -4.26 18.99 -29.56
C ALA A 6 -4.85 17.81 -28.77
N VAL A 7 -6.17 17.65 -28.83
CA VAL A 7 -6.87 16.51 -28.21
C VAL A 7 -6.52 15.28 -29.04
N THR A 8 -5.75 14.34 -28.46
CA THR A 8 -5.42 13.05 -29.08
C THR A 8 -6.40 11.96 -28.63
N PRO A 9 -6.57 10.87 -29.40
CA PRO A 9 -7.40 9.72 -28.98
C PRO A 9 -7.01 9.21 -27.59
N GLU A 10 -5.72 9.15 -27.28
CA GLU A 10 -5.19 8.67 -26.00
C GLU A 10 -5.53 9.63 -24.85
N SER A 11 -5.50 10.95 -25.07
CA SER A 11 -5.91 11.93 -24.06
C SER A 11 -7.40 11.83 -23.74
N VAL A 12 -8.23 11.48 -24.72
CA VAL A 12 -9.66 11.18 -24.52
C VAL A 12 -9.84 9.91 -23.69
N LEU A 13 -9.11 8.84 -24.01
CA LEU A 13 -9.15 7.59 -23.26
C LEU A 13 -8.71 7.79 -21.79
N TYR A 14 -7.67 8.57 -21.56
CA TYR A 14 -7.23 8.92 -20.21
C TYR A 14 -8.34 9.59 -19.41
N ALA A 15 -8.96 10.61 -19.97
CA ALA A 15 -10.04 11.34 -19.32
C ALA A 15 -11.27 10.45 -19.06
N GLN A 16 -11.65 9.59 -20.00
CA GLN A 16 -12.76 8.64 -19.86
C GLN A 16 -12.50 7.64 -18.75
N ARG A 17 -11.30 7.03 -18.70
CA ARG A 17 -10.92 6.08 -17.63
C ARG A 17 -10.89 6.75 -16.26
N GLN A 18 -10.33 7.94 -16.18
CA GLN A 18 -10.30 8.72 -14.94
C GLN A 18 -11.71 9.08 -14.46
N GLN A 19 -12.58 9.53 -15.37
CA GLN A 19 -13.98 9.85 -15.05
C GLN A 19 -14.73 8.61 -14.56
N ARG A 20 -14.57 7.47 -15.23
CA ARG A 20 -15.19 6.19 -14.85
C ARG A 20 -14.80 5.76 -13.44
N LEU A 21 -13.52 5.86 -13.09
CA LEU A 21 -13.06 5.57 -11.72
C LEU A 21 -13.68 6.55 -10.71
N MET A 22 -13.69 7.85 -11.03
CA MET A 22 -14.25 8.85 -10.11
C MET A 22 -15.78 8.72 -9.98
N ASP A 23 -16.51 8.36 -11.02
CA ASP A 23 -17.95 8.09 -10.94
C ASP A 23 -18.23 6.93 -9.98
N ALA A 24 -17.49 5.83 -10.10
CA ALA A 24 -17.63 4.72 -9.16
C ALA A 24 -17.26 5.13 -7.72
N ILE A 25 -16.16 5.85 -7.51
CA ILE A 25 -15.70 6.29 -6.17
C ILE A 25 -16.75 7.22 -5.53
N GLU A 26 -17.32 8.14 -6.29
CA GLU A 26 -18.34 9.09 -5.86
C GLU A 26 -19.77 8.54 -5.91
N LEU A 27 -19.89 7.20 -6.04
CA LEU A 27 -21.15 6.46 -5.98
C LEU A 27 -22.14 6.77 -7.10
N ARG A 28 -21.63 7.20 -8.26
CA ARG A 28 -22.41 7.33 -9.50
C ARG A 28 -22.25 6.08 -10.36
N GLU A 29 -23.21 5.83 -11.22
CA GLU A 29 -23.08 4.81 -12.27
C GLU A 29 -22.13 5.30 -13.36
N PRO A 30 -20.98 4.61 -13.59
CA PRO A 30 -20.10 4.93 -14.71
C PRO A 30 -20.68 4.39 -16.03
N ASP A 31 -20.08 4.75 -17.16
CA ASP A 31 -20.48 4.23 -18.48
C ASP A 31 -20.34 2.71 -18.61
N ARG A 32 -19.39 2.11 -17.89
CA ARG A 32 -19.19 0.67 -17.74
C ARG A 32 -18.47 0.33 -16.44
N LEU A 33 -18.44 -0.95 -16.09
CA LEU A 33 -17.76 -1.45 -14.90
C LEU A 33 -16.25 -1.15 -14.93
N PRO A 34 -15.73 -0.32 -14.00
CA PRO A 34 -14.31 0.00 -13.92
C PRO A 34 -13.47 -1.12 -13.32
N THR A 35 -12.20 -1.14 -13.72
CA THR A 35 -11.18 -2.05 -13.17
C THR A 35 -9.91 -1.31 -12.80
N ILE A 36 -9.19 -1.81 -11.78
CA ILE A 36 -7.85 -1.34 -11.43
C ILE A 36 -6.90 -2.55 -11.45
N LEU A 37 -5.75 -2.42 -12.10
CA LEU A 37 -4.70 -3.43 -12.03
C LEU A 37 -3.85 -3.20 -10.78
N PHE A 38 -3.94 -4.13 -9.85
CA PHE A 38 -3.06 -4.26 -8.70
C PHE A 38 -2.50 -5.68 -8.66
N SER A 39 -1.19 -5.81 -8.49
CA SER A 39 -0.48 -7.09 -8.34
C SER A 39 0.85 -6.87 -7.64
N HIS A 40 1.53 -7.97 -7.27
CA HIS A 40 2.91 -7.96 -6.82
C HIS A 40 3.83 -8.52 -7.92
N PHE A 41 4.18 -9.79 -7.88
CA PHE A 41 5.08 -10.41 -8.87
C PHE A 41 4.38 -10.91 -10.13
N TRP A 42 3.05 -10.97 -10.16
CA TRP A 42 2.33 -11.50 -11.32
C TRP A 42 2.71 -10.84 -12.64
N VAL A 43 2.87 -9.51 -12.69
CA VAL A 43 3.26 -8.83 -13.94
C VAL A 43 4.66 -9.23 -14.42
N ALA A 44 5.57 -9.53 -13.50
CA ALA A 44 6.89 -10.06 -13.81
C ALA A 44 6.78 -11.47 -14.39
N HIS A 45 6.05 -12.38 -13.73
CA HIS A 45 5.80 -13.74 -14.19
C HIS A 45 5.10 -13.76 -15.56
N TYR A 46 4.09 -12.90 -15.75
CA TYR A 46 3.39 -12.71 -17.02
C TYR A 46 4.32 -12.29 -18.17
N SER A 47 5.45 -11.71 -17.86
CA SER A 47 6.49 -11.28 -18.82
C SER A 47 7.71 -12.22 -18.83
N GLY A 48 7.66 -13.36 -18.12
CA GLY A 48 8.73 -14.34 -18.08
C GLY A 48 9.90 -13.97 -17.16
N MET A 49 9.74 -13.01 -16.25
CA MET A 49 10.72 -12.68 -15.22
C MET A 49 10.45 -13.50 -13.96
N ASN A 50 11.52 -13.91 -13.26
CA ASN A 50 11.41 -14.46 -11.91
C ASN A 50 11.37 -13.38 -10.83
N CYS A 51 11.14 -13.76 -9.56
CA CYS A 51 11.01 -12.81 -8.46
C CYS A 51 12.29 -12.00 -8.23
N ARG A 52 13.47 -12.62 -8.34
CA ARG A 52 14.74 -11.90 -8.21
C ARG A 52 14.91 -10.82 -9.27
N GLN A 53 14.66 -11.16 -10.54
CA GLN A 53 14.72 -10.19 -11.63
C GLN A 53 13.77 -9.01 -11.37
N ALA A 54 12.54 -9.29 -10.93
CA ALA A 54 11.57 -8.25 -10.59
C ALA A 54 12.07 -7.31 -9.47
N MET A 55 12.82 -7.84 -8.50
CA MET A 55 13.32 -7.04 -7.37
C MET A 55 14.56 -6.21 -7.70
N TYR A 56 15.34 -6.59 -8.73
CA TYR A 56 16.64 -6.00 -9.03
C TYR A 56 16.71 -5.27 -10.38
N ASP A 57 15.90 -5.66 -11.36
CA ASP A 57 15.85 -5.03 -12.69
C ASP A 57 14.65 -4.07 -12.82
N TYR A 58 14.88 -2.83 -12.47
CA TYR A 58 13.85 -1.78 -12.50
C TYR A 58 13.28 -1.55 -13.90
N GLU A 59 14.12 -1.60 -14.94
CA GLU A 59 13.69 -1.39 -16.33
C GLU A 59 12.91 -2.59 -16.87
N GLY A 60 13.39 -3.80 -16.58
CA GLY A 60 12.66 -5.04 -16.91
C GLY A 60 11.28 -5.08 -16.26
N LEU A 61 11.20 -4.69 -14.99
CA LEU A 61 9.91 -4.60 -14.28
C LEU A 61 9.00 -3.51 -14.86
N ALA A 62 9.55 -2.39 -15.31
CA ALA A 62 8.78 -1.35 -15.98
C ALA A 62 8.22 -1.85 -17.32
N ALA A 63 9.01 -2.56 -18.11
CA ALA A 63 8.56 -3.17 -19.35
C ALA A 63 7.48 -4.23 -19.10
N ALA A 64 7.61 -5.05 -18.04
CA ALA A 64 6.63 -6.04 -17.63
C ALA A 64 5.30 -5.40 -17.24
N MET A 65 5.34 -4.34 -16.43
CA MET A 65 4.15 -3.59 -16.02
C MET A 65 3.47 -2.93 -17.22
N ARG A 66 4.25 -2.30 -18.11
CA ARG A 66 3.72 -1.70 -19.34
C ARG A 66 3.00 -2.74 -20.21
N LYS A 67 3.61 -3.92 -20.40
CA LYS A 67 3.00 -5.03 -21.14
C LYS A 67 1.66 -5.42 -20.52
N ALA A 68 1.61 -5.66 -19.21
CA ALA A 68 0.40 -6.07 -18.52
C ALA A 68 -0.71 -5.01 -18.63
N VAL A 69 -0.40 -3.73 -18.44
CA VAL A 69 -1.39 -2.64 -18.57
C VAL A 69 -1.93 -2.54 -19.99
N VAL A 70 -1.07 -2.66 -21.01
CA VAL A 70 -1.50 -2.60 -22.41
C VAL A 70 -2.36 -3.81 -22.80
N ASP A 71 -1.99 -5.01 -22.34
CA ASP A 71 -2.71 -6.25 -22.69
C ASP A 71 -4.07 -6.37 -21.97
N LEU A 72 -4.16 -5.89 -20.73
CA LEU A 72 -5.37 -5.96 -19.90
C LEU A 72 -6.29 -4.74 -20.09
N GLU A 73 -5.73 -3.59 -20.45
CA GLU A 73 -6.43 -2.31 -20.62
C GLU A 73 -7.33 -1.95 -19.40
N PRO A 74 -6.78 -1.89 -18.17
CA PRO A 74 -7.54 -1.47 -17.01
C PRO A 74 -7.92 0.01 -17.07
N ASP A 75 -8.86 0.42 -16.22
CA ASP A 75 -9.22 1.85 -16.09
C ASP A 75 -8.24 2.61 -15.18
N GLY A 76 -7.50 1.89 -14.35
CA GLY A 76 -6.39 2.41 -13.58
C GLY A 76 -5.39 1.32 -13.24
N PHE A 77 -4.19 1.72 -12.81
CA PHE A 77 -3.17 0.77 -12.38
C PHE A 77 -2.41 1.29 -11.15
N GLN A 78 -1.86 0.37 -10.37
CA GLN A 78 -0.93 0.68 -9.28
C GLN A 78 0.48 0.25 -9.70
N PRO A 79 1.49 1.17 -9.70
CA PRO A 79 2.86 0.84 -10.07
C PRO A 79 3.48 -0.18 -9.10
N VAL A 80 3.93 -1.33 -9.60
CA VAL A 80 4.45 -2.43 -8.76
C VAL A 80 5.84 -2.15 -8.18
N HIS A 81 6.61 -1.20 -8.73
CA HIS A 81 7.95 -0.85 -8.24
C HIS A 81 7.96 -0.51 -6.74
N ALA A 82 6.92 0.19 -6.26
CA ALA A 82 6.79 0.60 -4.87
C ALA A 82 6.49 -0.54 -3.89
N VAL A 83 6.26 -1.77 -4.39
CA VAL A 83 5.97 -2.96 -3.55
C VAL A 83 6.91 -4.13 -3.84
N VAL A 84 7.68 -4.10 -4.94
CA VAL A 84 8.53 -5.21 -5.37
C VAL A 84 10.01 -4.83 -5.49
N ALA A 85 10.35 -3.67 -6.05
CA ALA A 85 11.68 -3.35 -6.55
C ALA A 85 12.66 -2.80 -5.48
N PHE A 86 12.92 -3.55 -4.41
CA PHE A 86 13.74 -3.10 -3.28
C PHE A 86 15.06 -3.87 -3.10
N GLY A 87 15.34 -4.91 -3.89
CA GLY A 87 16.49 -5.78 -3.73
C GLY A 87 17.81 -5.03 -3.49
N PRO A 88 18.26 -4.16 -4.41
CA PRO A 88 19.52 -3.43 -4.26
C PRO A 88 19.58 -2.54 -3.01
N THR A 89 18.46 -1.91 -2.64
CA THR A 89 18.40 -1.06 -1.43
C THR A 89 18.48 -1.90 -0.16
N MET A 90 17.82 -3.06 -0.13
CA MET A 90 17.87 -3.99 1.00
C MET A 90 19.28 -4.56 1.18
N ASP A 91 19.97 -4.91 0.10
CA ASP A 91 21.38 -5.35 0.15
C ASP A 91 22.29 -4.25 0.73
N ILE A 92 22.13 -3.00 0.30
CA ILE A 92 22.91 -1.87 0.81
C ILE A 92 22.71 -1.70 2.32
N LEU A 93 21.48 -1.88 2.81
CA LEU A 93 21.10 -1.66 4.21
C LEU A 93 21.40 -2.87 5.11
N ASP A 94 21.69 -4.06 4.58
CA ASP A 94 21.64 -5.31 5.33
C ASP A 94 20.29 -5.42 6.07
N TYR A 95 19.20 -5.39 5.28
CA TYR A 95 17.84 -5.25 5.83
C TYR A 95 17.39 -6.53 6.54
N LYS A 96 16.71 -6.42 7.67
CA LYS A 96 16.44 -7.54 8.57
C LYS A 96 14.97 -7.94 8.68
N GLN A 97 14.03 -7.14 8.15
CA GLN A 97 12.59 -7.45 8.26
C GLN A 97 12.08 -8.35 7.13
N LEU A 98 12.89 -8.58 6.10
CA LEU A 98 12.54 -9.44 4.97
C LEU A 98 13.65 -10.45 4.68
N GLU A 99 13.26 -11.61 4.15
CA GLU A 99 14.11 -12.47 3.33
C GLU A 99 13.66 -12.33 1.88
N TRP A 100 14.60 -12.30 0.92
CA TRP A 100 14.29 -12.06 -0.47
C TRP A 100 15.14 -12.90 -1.41
N PRO A 101 14.72 -13.11 -2.67
CA PRO A 101 15.43 -13.88 -3.66
C PRO A 101 16.90 -13.47 -3.80
N GLY A 102 17.80 -14.46 -3.73
CA GLY A 102 19.25 -14.24 -3.75
C GLY A 102 19.88 -13.85 -2.42
N HIS A 103 19.07 -13.73 -1.35
CA HIS A 103 19.54 -13.47 0.00
C HIS A 103 19.27 -14.69 0.90
N LYS A 104 20.23 -15.08 1.72
CA LYS A 104 20.16 -16.23 2.67
C LYS A 104 19.63 -17.56 2.07
N GLY A 105 19.78 -17.75 0.75
CA GLY A 105 19.40 -19.00 0.10
C GLY A 105 17.94 -19.11 -0.32
N LEU A 106 17.14 -18.06 -0.24
CA LEU A 106 15.81 -18.05 -0.83
C LEU A 106 15.91 -18.16 -2.36
N SER A 107 15.09 -19.04 -2.94
CA SER A 107 15.06 -19.28 -4.40
C SER A 107 14.72 -18.01 -5.17
N ASP A 108 15.29 -17.85 -6.36
CA ASP A 108 15.03 -16.74 -7.28
C ASP A 108 13.56 -16.70 -7.76
N GLU A 109 12.84 -17.81 -7.66
CA GLU A 109 11.41 -17.95 -8.02
C GLU A 109 10.45 -17.59 -6.86
N MET A 110 10.95 -17.44 -5.63
CA MET A 110 10.11 -17.17 -4.47
C MET A 110 9.97 -15.66 -4.25
N PRO A 111 8.78 -15.14 -3.93
CA PRO A 111 8.63 -13.76 -3.49
C PRO A 111 9.35 -13.54 -2.16
N PHE A 112 9.60 -12.28 -1.79
CA PHE A 112 10.15 -11.96 -0.49
C PHE A 112 9.24 -12.46 0.65
N GLN A 113 9.84 -12.79 1.80
CA GLN A 113 9.15 -13.27 2.99
C GLN A 113 9.29 -12.28 4.12
N TYR A 114 8.19 -11.89 4.75
CA TYR A 114 8.19 -11.02 5.91
C TYR A 114 8.64 -11.78 7.17
N LEU A 115 9.55 -11.17 7.92
CA LEU A 115 10.05 -11.69 9.20
C LEU A 115 9.43 -10.90 10.35
N ASP A 116 8.42 -11.49 10.98
CA ASP A 116 7.78 -10.88 12.14
C ASP A 116 8.75 -10.85 13.34
N ALA A 117 9.01 -9.67 13.88
CA ALA A 117 9.88 -9.49 15.04
C ALA A 117 9.48 -8.25 15.85
N GLU A 118 9.95 -8.21 17.10
CA GLU A 118 9.76 -7.09 18.02
C GLU A 118 10.91 -6.08 17.87
N TYR A 119 10.65 -4.93 17.30
CA TYR A 119 11.61 -3.84 17.10
C TYR A 119 11.45 -2.69 18.10
N MET A 120 10.40 -2.71 18.91
CA MET A 120 10.15 -1.84 20.05
C MET A 120 9.67 -2.69 21.23
N VAL A 121 10.32 -2.58 22.39
CA VAL A 121 9.92 -3.31 23.59
C VAL A 121 8.90 -2.53 24.44
N PRO A 122 8.15 -3.17 25.37
CA PRO A 122 7.06 -2.52 26.11
C PRO A 122 7.43 -1.30 26.92
N ASN A 123 8.67 -1.18 27.39
CA ASN A 123 9.14 -0.02 28.15
C ASN A 123 9.58 1.17 27.28
N GLU A 124 9.50 1.06 25.96
CA GLU A 124 9.92 2.09 25.02
C GLU A 124 8.73 2.88 24.44
N TYR A 125 7.50 2.57 24.79
CA TYR A 125 6.31 3.28 24.31
C TYR A 125 6.37 4.79 24.57
N GLU A 126 6.72 5.17 25.79
CA GLU A 126 6.78 6.58 26.20
C GLU A 126 7.89 7.33 25.46
N GLU A 127 9.04 6.67 25.25
CA GLU A 127 10.15 7.26 24.48
C GLU A 127 9.74 7.51 23.03
N TYR A 128 9.09 6.54 22.35
CA TYR A 128 8.59 6.73 21.00
C TYR A 128 7.55 7.87 20.92
N VAL A 129 6.61 7.90 21.84
CA VAL A 129 5.55 8.94 21.86
C VAL A 129 6.14 10.34 22.06
N LEU A 130 7.17 10.45 22.93
CA LEU A 130 7.84 11.71 23.24
C LEU A 130 8.72 12.20 22.07
N ASP A 131 9.56 11.32 21.52
CA ASP A 131 10.48 11.62 20.42
C ASP A 131 10.51 10.53 19.36
N PRO A 132 9.49 10.47 18.47
CA PRO A 132 9.44 9.46 17.42
C PRO A 132 10.62 9.56 16.44
N THR A 133 11.14 10.76 16.17
CA THR A 133 12.25 10.95 15.24
C THR A 133 13.56 10.42 15.82
N GLY A 134 13.86 10.76 17.07
CA GLY A 134 15.02 10.21 17.77
C GLY A 134 14.92 8.69 17.91
N PHE A 135 13.75 8.16 18.29
CA PHE A 135 13.55 6.72 18.38
C PHE A 135 13.81 6.02 17.03
N MET A 136 13.28 6.55 15.93
CA MET A 136 13.52 5.99 14.59
C MET A 136 15.00 5.97 14.25
N LEU A 137 15.72 7.08 14.49
CA LEU A 137 17.14 7.21 14.13
C LEU A 137 18.07 6.36 15.01
N HIS A 138 17.83 6.34 16.33
CA HIS A 138 18.76 5.74 17.29
C HIS A 138 18.43 4.29 17.67
N LYS A 139 17.19 3.85 17.46
CA LYS A 139 16.74 2.50 17.85
C LYS A 139 16.18 1.70 16.70
N TYR A 140 15.15 2.24 16.02
CA TYR A 140 14.44 1.47 15.00
C TYR A 140 15.32 1.15 13.79
N MET A 141 15.87 2.18 13.14
CA MET A 141 16.75 1.97 11.97
C MET A 141 17.94 1.07 12.26
N PRO A 142 18.67 1.23 13.40
CA PRO A 142 19.71 0.29 13.80
C PRO A 142 19.24 -1.17 13.98
N ARG A 143 18.00 -1.39 14.41
CA ARG A 143 17.43 -2.74 14.62
C ARG A 143 17.02 -3.40 13.32
N VAL A 144 16.47 -2.64 12.36
CA VAL A 144 15.95 -3.16 11.09
C VAL A 144 16.97 -3.18 9.96
N ALA A 145 18.10 -2.50 10.11
CA ALA A 145 19.15 -2.42 9.10
C ALA A 145 20.54 -2.61 9.75
N GLY A 146 21.22 -3.72 9.46
CA GLY A 146 22.51 -4.06 10.05
C GLY A 146 23.60 -3.04 9.78
N ALA A 147 23.63 -2.49 8.57
CA ALA A 147 24.58 -1.45 8.20
C ALA A 147 24.39 -0.13 8.97
N LEU A 148 23.26 0.05 9.67
CA LEU A 148 22.92 1.25 10.43
C LEU A 148 23.05 1.08 11.94
N GLU A 149 23.45 -0.09 12.45
CA GLU A 149 23.64 -0.35 13.90
C GLU A 149 24.47 0.72 14.63
N PRO A 150 25.54 1.29 14.01
CA PRO A 150 26.34 2.33 14.67
C PRO A 150 25.56 3.61 14.99
N LEU A 151 24.45 3.92 14.32
CA LEU A 151 23.64 5.12 14.61
C LEU A 151 23.06 5.10 16.03
N SER A 152 22.95 3.92 16.66
CA SER A 152 22.55 3.80 18.08
C SER A 152 23.52 4.49 19.03
N GLN A 153 24.72 4.79 18.61
CA GLN A 153 25.77 5.43 19.42
C GLN A 153 25.79 6.97 19.27
N LEU A 154 24.95 7.54 18.41
CA LEU A 154 24.83 8.99 18.31
C LEU A 154 24.18 9.55 19.58
N PRO A 155 24.57 10.74 20.03
CA PRO A 155 23.93 11.36 21.20
C PRO A 155 22.48 11.72 20.87
N MET A 156 21.55 11.30 21.72
CA MET A 156 20.11 11.59 21.59
C MET A 156 19.81 13.09 21.72
N TYR A 157 20.57 13.76 22.57
CA TYR A 157 20.37 15.17 22.85
C TYR A 157 21.73 15.88 22.89
N PRO A 158 22.13 16.55 21.81
CA PRO A 158 23.33 17.37 21.82
C PRO A 158 23.17 18.53 22.80
N GLY A 159 24.23 18.88 23.52
CA GLY A 159 24.20 20.01 24.43
C GLY A 159 23.79 21.31 23.72
N VAL A 160 22.79 22.02 24.29
CA VAL A 160 22.25 23.27 23.69
C VAL A 160 23.14 24.49 23.90
N LEU A 161 24.14 24.41 24.78
CA LEU A 161 25.12 25.50 24.93
C LEU A 161 25.94 25.61 23.65
N HIS A 162 26.12 26.84 23.16
CA HIS A 162 26.78 27.20 21.89
C HIS A 162 28.10 26.47 21.60
N THR A 163 28.94 26.25 22.59
CA THR A 163 30.20 25.52 22.40
C THR A 163 30.02 24.00 22.47
N ARG A 164 29.03 23.49 23.20
CA ARG A 164 28.80 22.06 23.35
C ARG A 164 28.19 21.44 22.11
N ILE A 165 27.34 22.16 21.40
CA ILE A 165 26.79 21.65 20.12
C ILE A 165 27.94 21.46 19.10
N ILE A 166 28.95 22.35 19.09
CA ILE A 166 30.13 22.18 18.23
C ILE A 166 30.92 20.95 18.64
N GLN A 167 31.16 20.76 19.94
CA GLN A 167 31.86 19.58 20.47
C GLN A 167 31.16 18.28 20.15
N SER A 168 29.83 18.25 20.14
CA SER A 168 29.06 17.03 19.79
C SER A 168 29.27 16.56 18.35
N MET A 169 29.76 17.40 17.44
CA MET A 169 30.08 17.03 16.07
C MET A 169 31.19 15.98 15.95
N GLU A 170 32.05 15.84 16.97
CA GLU A 170 33.07 14.78 17.01
C GLU A 170 32.48 13.39 16.84
N ALA A 171 31.28 13.15 17.37
CA ALA A 171 30.60 11.85 17.26
C ALA A 171 30.34 11.41 15.80
N TYR A 172 30.09 12.36 14.89
CA TYR A 172 29.87 12.11 13.48
C TYR A 172 31.15 11.78 12.69
N ALA A 173 32.32 12.08 13.24
CA ALA A 173 33.61 11.76 12.64
C ALA A 173 34.11 10.35 12.93
N ARG A 174 33.44 9.61 13.85
CA ARG A 174 33.77 8.22 14.16
C ARG A 174 33.64 7.36 12.90
N PRO A 175 34.60 6.47 12.60
CA PRO A 175 34.62 5.72 11.34
C PRO A 175 33.35 4.87 11.10
N GLU A 176 32.79 4.25 12.16
CA GLU A 176 31.59 3.44 12.10
C GLU A 176 30.33 4.28 11.83
N ILE A 177 30.20 5.45 12.46
CA ILE A 177 29.09 6.40 12.24
C ILE A 177 29.16 6.94 10.81
N ARG A 178 30.36 7.35 10.38
CA ARG A 178 30.57 7.84 9.01
C ARG A 178 30.13 6.79 7.98
N ARG A 179 30.52 5.53 8.13
CA ARG A 179 30.10 4.45 7.22
C ARG A 179 28.57 4.28 7.21
N ALA A 180 27.92 4.33 8.37
CA ALA A 180 26.46 4.22 8.45
C ALA A 180 25.76 5.39 7.72
N LEU A 181 26.24 6.62 7.87
CA LEU A 181 25.72 7.79 7.15
C LEU A 181 25.97 7.70 5.64
N GLU A 182 27.14 7.27 5.21
CA GLU A 182 27.45 7.02 3.79
C GLU A 182 26.54 5.93 3.21
N THR A 183 26.20 4.90 4.00
CA THR A 183 25.24 3.85 3.62
C THR A 183 23.84 4.40 3.42
N LEU A 184 23.37 5.29 4.29
CA LEU A 184 22.06 5.97 4.10
C LEU A 184 22.03 6.78 2.80
N ILE A 185 23.10 7.53 2.52
CA ILE A 185 23.21 8.32 1.28
C ILE A 185 23.17 7.38 0.05
N LYS A 186 23.91 6.27 0.10
CA LYS A 186 23.93 5.27 -0.98
C LYS A 186 22.57 4.63 -1.19
N ALA A 187 21.88 4.21 -0.11
CA ALA A 187 20.55 3.65 -0.16
C ALA A 187 19.52 4.65 -0.72
N GLY A 188 19.60 5.91 -0.28
CA GLY A 188 18.78 7.00 -0.83
C GLY A 188 19.01 7.21 -2.33
N GLY A 189 20.25 7.19 -2.79
CA GLY A 189 20.60 7.27 -4.22
C GLY A 189 20.04 6.10 -5.04
N GLU A 190 20.05 4.89 -4.46
CA GLU A 190 19.44 3.72 -5.11
C GLU A 190 17.91 3.84 -5.24
N MET A 191 17.24 4.29 -4.18
CA MET A 191 15.81 4.57 -4.24
C MET A 191 15.45 5.66 -5.25
N GLN A 192 16.29 6.67 -5.45
CA GLN A 192 16.08 7.68 -6.49
C GLN A 192 16.13 7.09 -7.90
N LYS A 193 17.03 6.14 -8.18
CA LYS A 193 17.07 5.42 -9.48
C LYS A 193 15.79 4.66 -9.74
N MET A 194 15.33 3.85 -8.77
CA MET A 194 14.07 3.12 -8.88
C MET A 194 12.89 4.06 -9.13
N ARG A 195 12.78 5.15 -8.36
CA ARG A 195 11.70 6.14 -8.53
C ARG A 195 11.74 6.84 -9.88
N ALA A 196 12.93 7.10 -10.44
CA ALA A 196 13.05 7.71 -11.77
C ALA A 196 12.48 6.78 -12.86
N VAL A 197 12.75 5.47 -12.78
CA VAL A 197 12.17 4.47 -13.68
C VAL A 197 10.65 4.40 -13.53
N GLN A 198 10.15 4.31 -12.29
CA GLN A 198 8.72 4.28 -12.01
C GLN A 198 7.99 5.54 -12.54
N SER A 199 8.55 6.72 -12.31
CA SER A 199 7.96 7.98 -12.78
C SER A 199 7.88 8.06 -14.30
N ARG A 200 8.93 7.61 -15.00
CA ARG A 200 8.93 7.51 -16.45
C ARG A 200 7.86 6.54 -16.95
N LEU A 201 7.74 5.37 -16.35
CA LEU A 201 6.67 4.41 -16.68
C LEU A 201 5.28 5.02 -16.52
N ILE A 202 5.02 5.74 -15.42
CA ILE A 202 3.72 6.39 -15.18
C ILE A 202 3.41 7.41 -16.28
N GLU A 203 4.38 8.25 -16.67
CA GLU A 203 4.17 9.21 -17.76
C GLU A 203 3.98 8.54 -19.13
N GLU A 204 4.72 7.46 -19.42
CA GLU A 204 4.52 6.66 -20.64
C GLU A 204 3.10 6.08 -20.70
N LEU A 205 2.63 5.47 -19.61
CA LEU A 205 1.29 4.88 -19.53
C LEU A 205 0.19 5.96 -19.58
N LYS A 206 0.43 7.11 -18.99
CA LYS A 206 -0.47 8.27 -19.11
C LYS A 206 -0.61 8.75 -20.56
N VAL A 207 0.49 8.82 -21.30
CA VAL A 207 0.48 9.14 -22.75
C VAL A 207 -0.32 8.09 -23.53
N LEU A 208 -0.29 6.81 -23.12
CA LEU A 208 -1.10 5.73 -23.70
C LEU A 208 -2.56 5.72 -23.20
N GLY A 209 -2.96 6.69 -22.38
CA GLY A 209 -4.32 6.83 -21.89
C GLY A 209 -4.64 6.04 -20.62
N PHE A 210 -3.65 5.59 -19.83
CA PHE A 210 -3.84 4.84 -18.59
C PHE A 210 -3.52 5.70 -17.36
N PRO A 211 -4.49 6.04 -16.50
CA PRO A 211 -4.25 6.76 -15.27
C PRO A 211 -3.67 5.86 -14.17
N SER A 212 -2.76 6.42 -13.37
CA SER A 212 -2.38 5.79 -12.09
C SER A 212 -3.56 5.84 -11.11
N ALA A 213 -3.74 4.77 -10.34
CA ALA A 213 -4.75 4.65 -9.29
C ALA A 213 -4.12 4.60 -7.87
N ALA A 214 -2.84 4.98 -7.74
CA ALA A 214 -2.17 5.15 -6.45
C ALA A 214 -1.15 6.29 -6.53
N HIS A 215 -1.33 7.28 -5.68
CA HIS A 215 -0.52 8.50 -5.63
C HIS A 215 0.21 8.68 -4.30
N GLY A 216 0.06 7.72 -3.42
CA GLY A 216 0.72 7.62 -2.12
C GLY A 216 0.17 6.43 -1.33
N THR A 217 0.80 6.17 -0.19
CA THR A 217 0.42 5.10 0.72
C THR A 217 0.23 5.66 2.12
N SER A 218 -0.74 5.11 2.87
CA SER A 218 -0.94 5.41 4.29
C SER A 218 -1.13 4.09 5.05
N HIS A 219 -1.29 4.16 6.37
CA HIS A 219 -1.41 2.98 7.23
C HIS A 219 -2.43 3.20 8.33
N ALA A 220 -2.98 2.10 8.88
CA ALA A 220 -3.70 2.16 10.14
C ALA A 220 -2.69 2.24 11.30
N PRO A 221 -2.96 3.06 12.35
CA PRO A 221 -2.06 3.17 13.50
C PRO A 221 -1.77 1.83 14.19
N PHE A 222 -2.77 0.95 14.30
CA PHE A 222 -2.57 -0.37 14.89
C PHE A 222 -1.65 -1.26 14.04
N ASP A 223 -1.80 -1.21 12.71
CA ASP A 223 -0.96 -2.00 11.80
C ASP A 223 0.50 -1.52 11.88
N VAL A 224 0.75 -0.20 11.99
CA VAL A 224 2.11 0.31 12.26
C VAL A 224 2.67 -0.24 13.57
N ALA A 225 1.86 -0.29 14.62
CA ALA A 225 2.29 -0.86 15.89
C ALA A 225 2.59 -2.36 15.80
N ALA A 226 1.75 -3.12 15.08
CA ALA A 226 1.84 -4.57 15.00
C ALA A 226 2.87 -5.06 13.98
N ASP A 227 2.94 -4.43 12.79
CA ASP A 227 3.83 -4.90 11.73
C ASP A 227 5.26 -4.39 11.90
N TYR A 228 5.44 -3.15 12.39
CA TYR A 228 6.73 -2.49 12.31
C TYR A 228 7.38 -2.20 13.67
N LEU A 229 6.61 -2.09 14.75
CA LEU A 229 7.17 -1.73 16.06
C LEU A 229 7.18 -2.89 17.02
N ARG A 230 6.00 -3.38 17.42
CA ARG A 230 5.84 -4.39 18.49
C ARG A 230 5.93 -5.82 18.01
N GLY A 231 5.84 -6.06 16.70
CA GLY A 231 5.58 -7.38 16.14
C GLY A 231 4.17 -7.88 16.46
N SER A 232 3.70 -8.88 15.74
CA SER A 232 2.37 -9.45 15.88
C SER A 232 2.06 -9.92 17.29
N LYS A 233 2.97 -10.72 17.88
CA LYS A 233 2.84 -11.25 19.24
C LYS A 233 2.83 -10.15 20.29
N GLY A 234 3.72 -9.15 20.15
CA GLY A 234 3.84 -8.03 21.08
C GLY A 234 2.57 -7.19 21.09
N ALA A 235 2.10 -6.76 19.91
CA ALA A 235 0.88 -5.97 19.79
C ALA A 235 -0.37 -6.68 20.31
N MET A 236 -0.52 -7.98 20.03
CA MET A 236 -1.63 -8.78 20.56
C MET A 236 -1.62 -8.92 22.07
N LEU A 237 -0.45 -9.08 22.68
CA LEU A 237 -0.31 -9.11 24.14
C LEU A 237 -0.61 -7.73 24.76
N ASP A 238 -0.25 -6.65 24.09
CA ASP A 238 -0.42 -5.29 24.57
C ASP A 238 -1.89 -4.85 24.59
N LEU A 239 -2.77 -5.49 23.81
CA LEU A 239 -4.22 -5.35 23.95
C LEU A 239 -4.74 -5.69 25.37
N PHE A 240 -3.97 -6.45 26.13
CA PHE A 240 -4.32 -6.88 27.49
C PHE A 240 -3.39 -6.29 28.57
N ARG A 241 -2.09 -6.21 28.29
CA ARG A 241 -1.05 -5.89 29.28
C ARG A 241 -0.64 -4.43 29.31
N ASN A 242 -0.70 -3.73 28.14
CA ASN A 242 -0.19 -2.37 27.98
C ASN A 242 -1.20 -1.47 27.24
N LYS A 243 -2.49 -1.60 27.58
CA LYS A 243 -3.61 -0.94 26.87
C LYS A 243 -3.41 0.57 26.70
N ASP A 244 -3.11 1.25 27.79
CA ASP A 244 -3.02 2.72 27.81
C ASP A 244 -1.80 3.21 27.00
N ARG A 245 -0.67 2.47 27.08
CA ARG A 245 0.53 2.76 26.28
C ARG A 245 0.29 2.54 24.79
N LEU A 246 -0.37 1.44 24.45
CA LEU A 246 -0.75 1.15 23.06
C LEU A 246 -1.70 2.22 22.51
N LEU A 247 -2.72 2.63 23.27
CA LEU A 247 -3.63 3.71 22.88
C LEU A 247 -2.90 5.04 22.69
N SER A 248 -1.97 5.39 23.61
CA SER A 248 -1.15 6.60 23.50
C SER A 248 -0.28 6.59 22.24
N LEU A 249 0.36 5.45 21.93
CA LEU A 249 1.12 5.28 20.69
C LEU A 249 0.24 5.48 19.46
N MET A 250 -0.90 4.79 19.40
CA MET A 250 -1.81 4.89 18.26
C MET A 250 -2.36 6.30 18.08
N ASP A 251 -2.71 6.99 19.16
CA ASP A 251 -3.15 8.38 19.08
C ASP A 251 -2.03 9.31 18.55
N ARG A 252 -0.77 9.08 18.97
CA ARG A 252 0.39 9.78 18.39
C ARG A 252 0.54 9.50 16.89
N LEU A 253 0.38 8.24 16.47
CA LEU A 253 0.48 7.84 15.07
C LEU A 253 -0.59 8.48 14.18
N THR A 254 -1.79 8.79 14.70
CA THR A 254 -2.82 9.52 13.92
C THR A 254 -2.34 10.88 13.41
N THR A 255 -1.39 11.49 14.09
CA THR A 255 -0.81 12.80 13.70
C THR A 255 0.44 12.65 12.82
N LEU A 256 1.13 11.52 12.89
CA LEU A 256 2.39 11.28 12.17
C LEU A 256 2.20 10.67 10.79
N ILE A 257 1.16 9.83 10.62
CA ILE A 257 0.94 9.06 9.39
C ILE A 257 0.43 9.92 8.22
N PRO A 258 -0.64 10.75 8.36
CA PRO A 258 -1.26 11.42 7.22
C PRO A 258 -0.34 12.39 6.46
N PRO A 259 0.55 13.18 7.11
CA PRO A 259 1.37 14.17 6.40
C PRO A 259 2.23 13.60 5.26
N ALA A 260 2.76 12.39 5.44
CA ALA A 260 3.58 11.75 4.41
C ALA A 260 2.74 11.38 3.18
N ALA A 261 1.55 10.82 3.38
CA ALA A 261 0.62 10.49 2.30
C ALA A 261 0.13 11.73 1.55
N ILE A 262 -0.21 12.80 2.28
CA ILE A 262 -0.63 14.09 1.71
C ILE A 262 0.50 14.69 0.85
N SER A 263 1.73 14.68 1.36
CA SER A 263 2.90 15.16 0.61
C SER A 263 3.16 14.34 -0.65
N ALA A 264 3.04 13.00 -0.58
CA ALA A 264 3.22 12.11 -1.72
C ALA A 264 2.16 12.35 -2.81
N ALA A 265 0.88 12.45 -2.42
CA ALA A 265 -0.22 12.76 -3.34
C ALA A 265 -0.03 14.10 -4.05
N LYS A 266 0.39 15.12 -3.31
CA LYS A 266 0.70 16.44 -3.86
C LYS A 266 1.85 16.38 -4.88
N ALA A 267 2.92 15.67 -4.56
CA ALA A 267 4.06 15.49 -5.46
C ALA A 267 3.69 14.72 -6.73
N ALA A 268 2.80 13.74 -6.62
CA ALA A 268 2.28 12.96 -7.75
C ALA A 268 1.14 13.69 -8.53
N SER A 269 0.71 14.86 -8.07
CA SER A 269 -0.46 15.58 -8.64
C SER A 269 -1.71 14.68 -8.73
N GLY A 270 -1.93 13.85 -7.70
CA GLY A 270 -3.04 12.90 -7.65
C GLY A 270 -3.73 12.89 -6.29
N ASN A 271 -4.77 12.07 -6.16
CA ASN A 271 -5.65 12.10 -4.99
C ASN A 271 -6.03 10.73 -4.41
N MET A 272 -5.55 9.63 -4.97
CA MET A 272 -5.86 8.27 -4.50
C MET A 272 -4.74 7.76 -3.59
N ILE A 273 -5.07 7.38 -2.35
CA ILE A 273 -4.12 6.88 -1.34
C ILE A 273 -4.41 5.43 -1.03
N PHE A 274 -3.45 4.56 -1.29
CA PHE A 274 -3.56 3.13 -0.99
C PHE A 274 -3.25 2.86 0.50
N ILE A 275 -4.08 2.05 1.16
CA ILE A 275 -3.94 1.71 2.58
C ILE A 275 -4.19 0.21 2.77
N PRO A 276 -3.16 -0.63 2.89
CA PRO A 276 -3.32 -2.04 3.24
C PRO A 276 -3.61 -2.18 4.73
N LEU A 277 -4.49 -3.14 5.10
CA LEU A 277 -4.87 -3.44 6.48
C LEU A 277 -4.70 -4.92 6.78
N HIS A 278 -3.98 -5.23 7.86
CA HIS A 278 -3.62 -6.60 8.23
C HIS A 278 -4.31 -7.08 9.51
N TRP A 279 -4.61 -6.22 10.49
CA TRP A 279 -4.96 -6.64 11.86
C TRP A 279 -6.41 -6.37 12.28
N GLY A 280 -7.12 -5.44 11.65
CA GLY A 280 -8.51 -5.07 11.97
C GLY A 280 -9.57 -6.12 11.60
N LEU A 281 -9.16 -7.32 11.22
CA LEU A 281 -9.98 -8.37 10.63
C LEU A 281 -10.70 -9.25 11.68
N ASP A 282 -11.72 -9.97 11.22
CA ASP A 282 -12.57 -10.81 12.09
C ASP A 282 -11.80 -11.90 12.85
N GLY A 283 -10.71 -12.43 12.26
CA GLY A 283 -9.89 -13.48 12.87
C GLY A 283 -8.92 -13.01 13.95
N PHE A 284 -8.62 -11.70 14.04
CA PHE A 284 -7.57 -11.18 14.93
C PHE A 284 -8.10 -10.42 16.14
N MET A 285 -9.22 -9.72 16.01
CA MET A 285 -9.79 -8.91 17.08
C MET A 285 -11.25 -9.26 17.34
N SER A 286 -11.64 -9.28 18.61
CA SER A 286 -13.05 -9.27 18.97
C SER A 286 -13.71 -7.94 18.52
N PRO A 287 -15.04 -7.87 18.37
CA PRO A 287 -15.73 -6.60 18.05
C PRO A 287 -15.39 -5.48 19.02
N LYS A 288 -15.29 -5.78 20.32
CA LYS A 288 -14.91 -4.81 21.34
C LYS A 288 -13.47 -4.31 21.19
N GLN A 289 -12.51 -5.18 20.87
CA GLN A 289 -11.14 -4.77 20.62
C GLN A 289 -11.04 -3.89 19.37
N PHE A 290 -11.72 -4.26 18.29
CA PHE A 290 -11.78 -3.47 17.07
C PHE A 290 -12.30 -2.04 17.32
N THR A 291 -13.44 -1.91 18.02
CA THR A 291 -14.03 -0.60 18.32
C THR A 291 -13.25 0.19 19.39
N THR A 292 -12.35 -0.45 20.14
CA THR A 292 -11.52 0.22 21.14
C THR A 292 -10.14 0.60 20.61
N PHE A 293 -9.47 -0.30 19.87
CA PHE A 293 -8.04 -0.18 19.55
C PHE A 293 -7.75 0.02 18.07
N PHE A 294 -8.69 -0.28 17.16
CA PHE A 294 -8.43 -0.18 15.73
C PHE A 294 -9.19 0.97 15.08
N TRP A 295 -10.52 0.87 15.06
CA TRP A 295 -11.35 1.75 14.26
C TRP A 295 -11.23 3.24 14.64
N PRO A 296 -11.29 3.67 15.91
CA PRO A 296 -11.32 5.09 16.24
C PRO A 296 -10.08 5.86 15.76
N GLN A 297 -8.89 5.26 15.89
CA GLN A 297 -7.65 5.89 15.43
C GLN A 297 -7.50 5.80 13.91
N PHE A 298 -7.92 4.69 13.30
CA PHE A 298 -7.89 4.56 11.85
C PHE A 298 -8.88 5.51 11.17
N GLN A 299 -10.09 5.66 11.72
CA GLN A 299 -11.07 6.61 11.23
C GLN A 299 -10.53 8.06 11.25
N LYS A 300 -9.81 8.48 12.31
CA LYS A 300 -9.14 9.78 12.34
C LYS A 300 -8.17 9.96 11.18
N VAL A 301 -7.38 8.93 10.84
CA VAL A 301 -6.48 8.96 9.67
C VAL A 301 -7.28 9.13 8.38
N LEU A 302 -8.35 8.35 8.19
CA LEU A 302 -9.22 8.45 7.01
C LEU A 302 -9.82 9.85 6.87
N LEU A 303 -10.39 10.39 7.94
CA LEU A 303 -10.99 11.73 7.93
C LEU A 303 -9.97 12.81 7.61
N THR A 304 -8.76 12.74 8.18
CA THR A 304 -7.67 13.69 7.88
C THR A 304 -7.27 13.66 6.39
N LEU A 305 -7.20 12.47 5.78
CA LEU A 305 -6.91 12.34 4.36
C LEU A 305 -8.05 12.89 3.49
N ILE A 306 -9.30 12.61 3.87
CA ILE A 306 -10.50 13.09 3.16
C ILE A 306 -10.60 14.62 3.24
N GLU A 307 -10.35 15.22 4.40
CA GLU A 307 -10.31 16.68 4.60
C GLU A 307 -9.22 17.34 3.74
N ALA A 308 -8.12 16.63 3.47
CA ALA A 308 -7.09 17.06 2.53
C ALA A 308 -7.46 16.89 1.05
N GLY A 309 -8.70 16.46 0.72
CA GLY A 309 -9.18 16.24 -0.64
C GLY A 309 -8.73 14.92 -1.28
N LEU A 310 -8.32 13.96 -0.46
CA LEU A 310 -7.84 12.67 -0.92
C LEU A 310 -8.92 11.59 -0.80
N TYR A 311 -8.80 10.53 -1.62
CA TYR A 311 -9.66 9.36 -1.61
C TYR A 311 -8.87 8.14 -1.11
N PRO A 312 -9.06 7.71 0.16
CA PRO A 312 -8.47 6.49 0.68
C PRO A 312 -9.00 5.24 -0.03
N HIS A 313 -8.10 4.42 -0.58
CA HIS A 313 -8.37 3.08 -1.12
C HIS A 313 -7.87 2.06 -0.09
N VAL A 314 -8.77 1.58 0.75
CA VAL A 314 -8.47 0.72 1.91
C VAL A 314 -8.61 -0.74 1.52
N LEU A 315 -7.51 -1.47 1.48
CA LEU A 315 -7.49 -2.92 1.26
C LEU A 315 -7.64 -3.66 2.60
N TRP A 316 -8.74 -4.38 2.76
CA TRP A 316 -9.02 -5.26 3.90
C TRP A 316 -8.53 -6.67 3.56
N GLU A 317 -7.30 -7.01 3.97
CA GLU A 317 -6.65 -8.29 3.67
C GLU A 317 -7.19 -9.41 4.55
N GLY A 318 -8.41 -9.86 4.27
CA GLY A 318 -9.10 -10.91 4.97
C GLY A 318 -10.60 -10.69 5.06
N ASN A 319 -11.24 -11.34 6.04
CA ASN A 319 -12.66 -11.19 6.29
C ASN A 319 -12.92 -10.09 7.32
N CYS A 320 -13.76 -9.13 6.98
CA CYS A 320 -14.25 -8.09 7.90
C CYS A 320 -15.79 -7.96 7.86
N THR A 321 -16.49 -9.02 7.47
CA THR A 321 -17.96 -9.01 7.35
C THR A 321 -18.65 -8.57 8.64
N SER A 322 -18.12 -8.92 9.82
CA SER A 322 -18.69 -8.50 11.11
C SER A 322 -18.39 -7.03 11.46
N ARG A 323 -17.56 -6.34 10.67
CA ARG A 323 -17.18 -4.92 10.87
C ARG A 323 -18.00 -3.95 10.04
N LEU A 324 -18.75 -4.41 9.04
CA LEU A 324 -19.42 -3.60 8.02
C LEU A 324 -20.24 -2.46 8.62
N ASP A 325 -20.97 -2.69 9.71
CA ASP A 325 -21.77 -1.67 10.38
C ASP A 325 -20.94 -0.59 11.08
N VAL A 326 -19.71 -0.92 11.48
CA VAL A 326 -18.81 0.03 12.14
C VAL A 326 -18.04 0.86 11.10
N ILE A 327 -17.50 0.20 10.07
CA ILE A 327 -16.61 0.85 9.09
C ILE A 327 -17.35 1.75 8.10
N LYS A 328 -18.67 1.72 8.06
CA LYS A 328 -19.48 2.64 7.25
C LYS A 328 -19.48 4.09 7.74
N ASP A 329 -18.96 4.36 8.94
CA ASP A 329 -18.94 5.69 9.53
C ASP A 329 -17.81 6.55 8.92
N VAL A 330 -17.98 6.90 7.65
CA VAL A 330 -17.11 7.78 6.85
C VAL A 330 -17.97 8.66 5.92
N PRO A 331 -17.47 9.82 5.44
CA PRO A 331 -18.19 10.66 4.50
C PRO A 331 -18.53 9.93 3.20
N PRO A 332 -19.79 10.02 2.70
CA PRO A 332 -20.25 9.33 1.50
C PRO A 332 -19.42 9.68 0.25
N GLY A 333 -19.08 8.66 -0.54
CA GLY A 333 -18.36 8.83 -1.82
C GLY A 333 -16.93 9.34 -1.67
N LYS A 334 -16.29 9.15 -0.52
CA LYS A 334 -14.92 9.60 -0.23
C LYS A 334 -13.92 8.48 0.04
N CYS A 335 -14.37 7.23 0.17
CA CYS A 335 -13.54 6.06 0.39
C CYS A 335 -13.84 4.95 -0.60
N VAL A 336 -12.83 4.14 -0.89
CA VAL A 336 -12.96 2.85 -1.56
C VAL A 336 -12.56 1.77 -0.57
N TYR A 337 -13.44 0.78 -0.33
CA TYR A 337 -13.11 -0.40 0.45
C TYR A 337 -12.86 -1.58 -0.49
N PHE A 338 -11.63 -2.00 -0.53
CA PHE A 338 -11.15 -3.12 -1.31
C PHE A 338 -11.14 -4.38 -0.42
N PHE A 339 -11.99 -5.35 -0.75
CA PHE A 339 -12.19 -6.54 0.07
C PHE A 339 -11.55 -7.78 -0.54
N GLU A 340 -10.84 -8.55 0.29
CA GLU A 340 -10.31 -9.86 -0.09
C GLU A 340 -11.37 -10.95 0.07
N ARG A 341 -11.74 -11.26 1.33
CA ARG A 341 -12.63 -12.39 1.68
C ARG A 341 -13.93 -12.00 2.36
N THR A 342 -14.18 -10.71 2.44
CA THR A 342 -15.45 -10.20 2.96
C THR A 342 -16.60 -10.57 2.02
N ASP A 343 -17.75 -10.89 2.58
CA ASP A 343 -18.98 -11.15 1.79
C ASP A 343 -19.42 -9.87 1.06
N MET A 344 -19.21 -9.85 -0.26
CA MET A 344 -19.48 -8.69 -1.11
C MET A 344 -20.96 -8.31 -1.17
N PHE A 345 -21.85 -9.29 -1.01
CA PHE A 345 -23.30 -9.04 -1.06
C PHE A 345 -23.76 -8.35 0.23
N LYS A 346 -23.28 -8.82 1.38
CA LYS A 346 -23.47 -8.12 2.67
C LYS A 346 -22.77 -6.77 2.71
N ALA A 347 -21.59 -6.67 2.10
CA ALA A 347 -20.89 -5.39 1.98
C ALA A 347 -21.72 -4.38 1.18
N LYS A 348 -22.30 -4.79 0.04
CA LYS A 348 -23.20 -3.92 -0.74
C LYS A 348 -24.42 -3.49 0.06
N GLU A 349 -25.05 -4.41 0.79
CA GLU A 349 -26.21 -4.11 1.65
C GLU A 349 -25.87 -3.08 2.74
N ALA A 350 -24.75 -3.28 3.45
CA ALA A 350 -24.36 -2.46 4.59
C ALA A 350 -23.76 -1.09 4.20
N LEU A 351 -23.04 -1.03 3.06
CA LEU A 351 -22.21 0.12 2.66
C LEU A 351 -22.81 0.91 1.48
N ARG A 352 -23.95 0.50 0.94
CA ARG A 352 -24.62 1.20 -0.17
C ARG A 352 -24.82 2.68 0.18
N GLY A 353 -24.44 3.56 -0.75
CA GLY A 353 -24.54 5.02 -0.55
C GLY A 353 -23.50 5.64 0.40
N THR A 354 -22.54 4.85 0.88
CA THR A 354 -21.47 5.36 1.77
C THR A 354 -20.09 5.23 1.13
N VAL A 355 -19.66 4.03 0.73
CA VAL A 355 -18.34 3.80 0.17
C VAL A 355 -18.41 3.05 -1.15
N CYS A 356 -17.47 3.31 -2.04
CA CYS A 356 -17.24 2.48 -3.20
C CYS A 356 -16.62 1.14 -2.78
N ILE A 357 -17.15 0.03 -3.29
CA ILE A 357 -16.65 -1.32 -3.01
C ILE A 357 -15.74 -1.76 -4.16
N ARG A 358 -14.58 -2.34 -3.85
CA ARG A 358 -13.63 -2.91 -4.82
C ARG A 358 -13.35 -4.38 -4.49
N GLY A 359 -13.14 -5.20 -5.50
CA GLY A 359 -12.82 -6.63 -5.38
C GLY A 359 -13.92 -7.47 -6.00
N ASN A 360 -14.11 -8.75 -5.65
CA ASN A 360 -13.17 -9.62 -4.95
C ASN A 360 -13.15 -10.99 -5.66
N VAL A 361 -12.70 -11.02 -6.92
CA VAL A 361 -12.54 -12.32 -7.58
C VAL A 361 -11.53 -13.16 -6.77
N PRO A 362 -11.93 -14.36 -6.28
CA PRO A 362 -11.10 -15.15 -5.39
C PRO A 362 -9.77 -15.56 -6.04
N ALA A 363 -8.66 -15.49 -5.28
CA ALA A 363 -7.34 -15.93 -5.76
C ALA A 363 -7.37 -17.37 -6.28
N SER A 364 -8.04 -18.30 -5.57
CA SER A 364 -8.17 -19.69 -5.99
C SER A 364 -8.84 -19.84 -7.37
N MET A 365 -9.80 -18.97 -7.69
CA MET A 365 -10.47 -18.98 -9.00
C MET A 365 -9.53 -18.52 -10.11
N LEU A 366 -8.69 -17.51 -9.85
CA LEU A 366 -7.69 -17.04 -10.81
C LEU A 366 -6.53 -18.02 -11.00
N ILE A 367 -6.18 -18.81 -9.95
CA ILE A 367 -5.08 -19.77 -9.98
C ILE A 367 -5.53 -21.11 -10.56
N THR A 368 -6.64 -21.67 -10.08
CA THR A 368 -7.05 -23.06 -10.40
C THR A 368 -8.31 -23.18 -11.23
N GLY A 369 -9.14 -22.12 -11.29
CA GLY A 369 -10.39 -22.11 -12.04
C GLY A 369 -10.22 -22.07 -13.55
N ALA A 370 -11.34 -22.00 -14.26
CA ALA A 370 -11.41 -21.78 -15.71
C ALA A 370 -11.91 -20.35 -16.02
N PRO A 371 -11.63 -19.81 -17.22
CA PRO A 371 -12.12 -18.49 -17.63
C PRO A 371 -13.64 -18.33 -17.55
N SER A 372 -14.40 -19.43 -17.76
CA SER A 372 -15.86 -19.46 -17.60
C SER A 372 -16.30 -19.18 -16.18
N ASP A 373 -15.60 -19.79 -15.19
CA ASP A 373 -15.92 -19.65 -13.77
C ASP A 373 -15.68 -18.21 -13.31
N VAL A 374 -14.55 -17.62 -13.76
CA VAL A 374 -14.20 -16.20 -13.51
C VAL A 374 -15.30 -15.29 -14.07
N ARG A 375 -15.72 -15.54 -15.32
CA ARG A 375 -16.76 -14.75 -15.99
C ARG A 375 -18.09 -14.84 -15.25
N GLU A 376 -18.51 -16.03 -14.84
CA GLU A 376 -19.75 -16.24 -14.10
C GLU A 376 -19.74 -15.50 -12.75
N TYR A 377 -18.62 -15.57 -12.03
CA TYR A 377 -18.48 -14.87 -10.76
C TYR A 377 -18.47 -13.34 -10.94
N CYS A 378 -17.74 -12.83 -11.95
CA CYS A 378 -17.76 -11.41 -12.30
C CYS A 378 -19.18 -10.94 -12.66
N LYS A 379 -19.95 -11.75 -13.39
CA LYS A 379 -21.37 -11.46 -13.69
C LYS A 379 -22.18 -11.31 -12.41
N LYS A 380 -22.06 -12.25 -11.49
CA LYS A 380 -22.77 -12.20 -10.21
C LYS A 380 -22.40 -10.96 -9.39
N LEU A 381 -21.11 -10.56 -9.39
CA LEU A 381 -20.66 -9.33 -8.74
C LEU A 381 -21.27 -8.09 -9.41
N PHE A 382 -21.26 -8.02 -10.73
CA PHE A 382 -21.83 -6.89 -11.45
C PHE A 382 -23.35 -6.78 -11.23
N ASP A 383 -24.07 -7.87 -11.38
CA ASP A 383 -25.55 -7.90 -11.26
C ASP A 383 -26.04 -7.47 -9.86
N VAL A 384 -25.23 -7.72 -8.79
CA VAL A 384 -25.68 -7.46 -7.41
C VAL A 384 -24.88 -6.31 -6.78
N VAL A 385 -23.55 -6.35 -6.84
CA VAL A 385 -22.71 -5.33 -6.19
C VAL A 385 -22.58 -4.10 -7.07
N GLY A 386 -22.62 -4.25 -8.40
CA GLY A 386 -22.63 -3.17 -9.37
C GLY A 386 -23.91 -2.33 -9.37
N ASP A 387 -25.05 -2.90 -8.98
CA ASP A 387 -26.35 -2.22 -9.02
C ASP A 387 -26.33 -0.85 -8.35
N GLY A 388 -26.72 0.20 -9.12
CA GLY A 388 -26.70 1.59 -8.66
C GLY A 388 -25.30 2.19 -8.52
N GLY A 389 -24.27 1.62 -9.15
CA GLY A 389 -22.90 2.14 -9.13
C GLY A 389 -22.13 1.85 -7.85
N GLY A 390 -21.01 2.58 -7.64
CA GLY A 390 -20.18 2.44 -6.45
C GLY A 390 -19.42 1.10 -6.37
N PHE A 391 -19.03 0.53 -7.52
CA PHE A 391 -18.32 -0.73 -7.59
C PHE A 391 -17.14 -0.68 -8.58
N ILE A 392 -16.01 -1.26 -8.20
CA ILE A 392 -14.80 -1.45 -9.02
C ILE A 392 -14.46 -2.95 -9.00
N LEU A 393 -14.41 -3.60 -10.15
CA LEU A 393 -14.03 -5.00 -10.24
C LEU A 393 -12.52 -5.17 -10.09
N ASP A 394 -12.12 -6.10 -9.22
CA ASP A 394 -10.72 -6.51 -9.03
C ASP A 394 -10.65 -7.94 -8.49
N ALA A 395 -9.45 -8.51 -8.44
CA ALA A 395 -9.16 -9.69 -7.63
C ALA A 395 -9.28 -9.37 -6.12
N GLY A 396 -9.27 -10.37 -5.25
CA GLY A 396 -9.51 -10.17 -3.81
C GLY A 396 -8.40 -9.36 -3.11
N VAL A 397 -7.14 -9.64 -3.40
CA VAL A 397 -5.97 -8.96 -2.81
C VAL A 397 -5.01 -8.47 -3.90
N GLY A 398 -5.57 -8.18 -5.07
CA GLY A 398 -4.83 -8.01 -6.31
C GLY A 398 -4.66 -9.33 -7.05
N VAL A 399 -4.10 -9.28 -8.25
CA VAL A 399 -3.85 -10.46 -9.07
C VAL A 399 -2.78 -11.31 -8.38
N PRO A 400 -3.10 -12.55 -7.95
CA PRO A 400 -2.14 -13.42 -7.27
C PRO A 400 -1.00 -13.84 -8.21
N ASP A 401 0.18 -14.05 -7.64
CA ASP A 401 1.41 -14.27 -8.41
C ASP A 401 1.35 -15.51 -9.32
N GLU A 402 0.58 -16.54 -8.93
CA GLU A 402 0.36 -17.78 -9.67
C GLU A 402 -0.89 -17.76 -10.57
N ALA A 403 -1.58 -16.61 -10.70
CA ALA A 403 -2.78 -16.53 -11.51
C ALA A 403 -2.52 -16.86 -12.98
N LYS A 404 -3.37 -17.70 -13.56
CA LYS A 404 -3.33 -18.02 -14.98
C LYS A 404 -3.65 -16.79 -15.82
N PRO A 405 -2.82 -16.44 -16.82
CA PRO A 405 -3.07 -15.28 -17.67
C PRO A 405 -4.46 -15.27 -18.33
N GLU A 406 -4.96 -16.43 -18.76
CA GLU A 406 -6.30 -16.55 -19.37
C GLU A 406 -7.43 -16.22 -18.40
N ASN A 407 -7.29 -16.52 -17.10
CA ASN A 407 -8.28 -16.20 -16.09
C ASN A 407 -8.28 -14.69 -15.78
N VAL A 408 -7.10 -14.09 -15.67
CA VAL A 408 -6.94 -12.65 -15.48
C VAL A 408 -7.52 -11.90 -16.68
N LEU A 409 -7.19 -12.30 -17.90
CA LEU A 409 -7.75 -11.73 -19.12
C LEU A 409 -9.28 -11.86 -19.18
N ALA A 410 -9.85 -12.99 -18.72
CA ALA A 410 -11.32 -13.16 -18.68
C ALA A 410 -11.98 -12.14 -17.77
N MET A 411 -11.41 -11.84 -16.59
CA MET A 411 -11.91 -10.82 -15.66
C MET A 411 -11.92 -9.42 -16.30
N TYR A 412 -10.78 -8.98 -16.88
CA TYR A 412 -10.68 -7.64 -17.50
C TYR A 412 -11.52 -7.51 -18.78
N ARG A 413 -11.65 -8.56 -19.57
CA ARG A 413 -12.52 -8.55 -20.77
C ARG A 413 -13.98 -8.46 -20.39
N TYR A 414 -14.40 -9.20 -19.38
CA TYR A 414 -15.79 -9.18 -18.91
C TYR A 414 -16.22 -7.78 -18.45
N SER A 415 -15.34 -7.04 -17.75
CA SER A 415 -15.66 -5.67 -17.29
C SER A 415 -16.03 -4.71 -18.44
N LYS A 416 -15.48 -4.93 -19.63
CA LYS A 416 -15.76 -4.09 -20.81
C LYS A 416 -17.13 -4.35 -21.43
N GLU A 417 -17.73 -5.51 -21.14
CA GLU A 417 -19.06 -5.90 -21.59
C GLU A 417 -20.17 -5.42 -20.63
N CYS A 418 -19.80 -5.03 -19.41
CA CYS A 418 -20.72 -4.59 -18.36
C CYS A 418 -21.00 -3.09 -18.47
N VAL A 419 -22.10 -2.73 -19.13
CA VAL A 419 -22.60 -1.35 -19.26
C VAL A 419 -23.69 -1.14 -18.21
N TYR A 420 -23.66 0.01 -17.51
CA TYR A 420 -24.68 0.40 -16.53
C TYR A 420 -25.95 0.93 -17.17
#